data_458b1463b4bac11bbff8fec5683f272e
#
_entry.id   458b1463b4bac11bbff8fec5683f272e
#
_cell.length_a   1.000
_cell.length_b   1.000
_cell.length_c   1.000
_cell.angle_alpha   90.00
_cell.angle_beta   90.00
_cell.angle_gamma   90.00
#
_symmetry.space_group_name_H-M   'P 1'
#
loop_
_entity.id
_entity.type
_entity.pdbx_description
1 polymer ?
#
loop_
_entity_poly.entity_id
_entity_poly.type
_entity_poly.pdbx_seq_one_letter_code
_entity_poly.pdbx_strand_id
1 'polypeptide(L)'
;MNITVPQVKRISPMLAVADMDATLEFYAKVMNFDVSMRSPAYSIVERDGATIHFMKVASEKILEAVRGHTEIYIEVEDIAPLWEHVSRFKNEYRIRDLFDRDYGMREFHIDDPNGCLVFVGQKIS
;
A
#
# COMPACT_ATOMS: atom_id res chain seq x y z
N MET A 1 -33.86 23.79 -10.52
CA MET A 1 -32.47 23.79 -11.01
C MET A 1 -31.81 22.48 -10.68
N ASN A 2 -31.26 21.85 -11.68
CA ASN A 2 -30.53 20.59 -11.46
C ASN A 2 -29.07 20.87 -11.16
N ILE A 3 -28.61 20.39 -10.02
CA ILE A 3 -27.20 20.45 -9.65
C ILE A 3 -26.63 19.10 -9.97
N THR A 4 -25.67 19.06 -10.88
CA THR A 4 -24.96 17.84 -11.21
C THR A 4 -23.78 17.71 -10.26
N VAL A 5 -23.80 16.68 -9.43
CA VAL A 5 -22.66 16.33 -8.59
C VAL A 5 -21.78 15.37 -9.38
N PRO A 6 -20.51 15.73 -9.62
CA PRO A 6 -19.62 14.83 -10.34
C PRO A 6 -19.49 13.49 -9.63
N GLN A 7 -19.45 12.41 -10.39
CA GLN A 7 -19.17 11.10 -9.82
C GLN A 7 -17.72 11.07 -9.34
N VAL A 8 -17.52 10.44 -8.18
CA VAL A 8 -16.18 10.14 -7.73
C VAL A 8 -15.64 9.01 -8.60
N LYS A 9 -14.57 9.30 -9.34
CA LYS A 9 -13.94 8.30 -10.19
C LYS A 9 -13.03 7.38 -9.37
N ARG A 10 -12.33 7.94 -8.41
CA ARG A 10 -11.35 7.19 -7.64
C ARG A 10 -10.95 7.97 -6.40
N ILE A 11 -10.64 7.22 -5.34
CA ILE A 11 -9.99 7.77 -4.16
C ILE A 11 -8.63 7.08 -4.07
N SER A 12 -7.57 7.87 -3.95
CA SER A 12 -6.22 7.34 -3.85
C SER A 12 -5.53 7.89 -2.61
N PRO A 13 -4.93 7.03 -1.77
CA PRO A 13 -4.08 7.52 -0.70
C PRO A 13 -2.85 8.20 -1.27
N MET A 14 -2.34 9.20 -0.54
CA MET A 14 -1.13 9.93 -0.88
C MET A 14 -0.16 9.77 0.29
N LEU A 15 0.95 9.07 0.05
CA LEU A 15 1.88 8.71 1.10
C LEU A 15 3.18 9.50 0.96
N ALA A 16 3.68 10.00 2.10
CA ALA A 16 4.99 10.66 2.15
C ALA A 16 6.09 9.61 2.13
N VAL A 17 7.08 9.79 1.28
CA VAL A 17 8.17 8.83 1.12
C VAL A 17 9.53 9.54 1.20
N ALA A 18 10.51 8.81 1.75
CA ALA A 18 11.88 9.30 1.83
C ALA A 18 12.70 8.94 0.59
N ASP A 19 12.55 7.71 0.12
CA ASP A 19 13.28 7.15 -1.01
C ASP A 19 12.27 6.63 -2.03
N MET A 20 12.12 7.36 -3.14
CA MET A 20 11.13 7.01 -4.16
C MET A 20 11.46 5.68 -4.83
N ASP A 21 12.73 5.43 -5.14
CA ASP A 21 13.10 4.19 -5.82
C ASP A 21 12.86 2.97 -4.96
N ALA A 22 13.22 3.02 -3.69
CA ALA A 22 12.95 1.93 -2.75
C ALA A 22 11.44 1.70 -2.57
N THR A 23 10.65 2.76 -2.53
CA THR A 23 9.20 2.68 -2.42
C THR A 23 8.59 1.99 -3.64
N LEU A 24 8.96 2.42 -4.84
CA LEU A 24 8.43 1.83 -6.07
C LEU A 24 8.87 0.38 -6.22
N GLU A 25 10.10 0.05 -5.85
CA GLU A 25 10.56 -1.33 -5.86
C GLU A 25 9.71 -2.21 -4.94
N PHE A 26 9.41 -1.73 -3.74
CA PHE A 26 8.57 -2.47 -2.80
C PHE A 26 7.18 -2.73 -3.38
N TYR A 27 6.49 -1.69 -3.83
CA TYR A 27 5.11 -1.86 -4.31
C TYR A 27 5.04 -2.64 -5.62
N ALA A 28 6.04 -2.52 -6.48
CA ALA A 28 6.06 -3.29 -7.73
C ALA A 28 6.49 -4.74 -7.52
N LYS A 29 7.59 -4.95 -6.83
CA LYS A 29 8.20 -6.27 -6.70
C LYS A 29 7.55 -7.14 -5.63
N VAL A 30 7.23 -6.55 -4.48
CA VAL A 30 6.67 -7.30 -3.35
C VAL A 30 5.15 -7.33 -3.42
N MET A 31 4.50 -6.20 -3.68
CA MET A 31 3.05 -6.08 -3.65
C MET A 31 2.39 -6.28 -5.02
N ASN A 32 3.17 -6.45 -6.08
CA ASN A 32 2.69 -6.70 -7.45
C ASN A 32 1.84 -5.58 -8.05
N PHE A 33 2.15 -4.33 -7.71
CA PHE A 33 1.57 -3.17 -8.37
C PHE A 33 2.38 -2.82 -9.62
N ASP A 34 1.74 -2.17 -10.57
CA ASP A 34 2.41 -1.60 -11.73
C ASP A 34 2.73 -0.13 -11.48
N VAL A 35 3.91 0.31 -11.89
CA VAL A 35 4.26 1.73 -11.82
C VAL A 35 3.63 2.43 -13.01
N SER A 36 2.57 3.23 -12.77
CA SER A 36 1.86 3.94 -13.84
C SER A 36 2.44 5.32 -14.13
N MET A 37 3.12 5.92 -13.15
CA MET A 37 3.85 7.17 -13.32
C MET A 37 5.07 7.16 -12.40
N ARG A 38 6.21 7.55 -12.96
CA ARG A 38 7.47 7.61 -12.20
C ARG A 38 8.12 8.97 -12.37
N SER A 39 8.38 9.64 -11.26
CA SER A 39 9.24 10.82 -11.22
C SER A 39 9.93 10.90 -9.87
N PRO A 40 11.04 11.66 -9.74
CA PRO A 40 11.73 11.74 -8.45
C PRO A 40 10.89 12.31 -7.31
N ALA A 41 9.98 13.24 -7.62
CA ALA A 41 9.19 13.93 -6.61
C ALA A 41 7.82 13.31 -6.36
N TYR A 42 7.26 12.61 -7.35
CA TYR A 42 5.90 12.10 -7.30
C TYR A 42 5.75 10.89 -8.21
N SER A 43 5.16 9.83 -7.70
CA SER A 43 4.95 8.60 -8.47
C SER A 43 3.61 7.98 -8.12
N ILE A 44 3.12 7.13 -9.00
CA ILE A 44 1.84 6.44 -8.84
C ILE A 44 2.03 4.97 -9.19
N VAL A 45 1.49 4.11 -8.35
CA VAL A 45 1.36 2.68 -8.67
C VAL A 45 -0.12 2.33 -8.80
N GLU A 46 -0.40 1.33 -9.61
CA GLU A 46 -1.76 0.91 -9.92
C GLU A 46 -1.88 -0.60 -9.99
N ARG A 47 -3.00 -1.11 -9.54
CA ARG A 47 -3.41 -2.50 -9.77
C ARG A 47 -4.92 -2.58 -9.74
N ASP A 48 -5.49 -3.17 -10.80
CA ASP A 48 -6.95 -3.41 -10.92
C ASP A 48 -7.78 -2.15 -10.66
N GLY A 49 -7.31 -0.99 -11.12
CA GLY A 49 -7.98 0.29 -10.94
C GLY A 49 -7.72 0.97 -9.60
N ALA A 50 -7.10 0.30 -8.66
CA ALA A 50 -6.68 0.91 -7.40
C ALA A 50 -5.33 1.59 -7.57
N THR A 51 -5.16 2.76 -6.98
CA THR A 51 -3.92 3.54 -7.10
C THR A 51 -3.42 4.02 -5.75
N ILE A 52 -2.11 4.12 -5.63
CA ILE A 52 -1.44 4.75 -4.50
C ILE A 52 -0.50 5.80 -5.06
N HIS A 53 -0.57 7.01 -4.51
CA HIS A 53 0.29 8.12 -4.89
C HIS A 53 1.39 8.31 -3.85
N PHE A 54 2.59 8.61 -4.30
CA PHE A 54 3.74 8.83 -3.42
C PHE A 54 4.32 10.21 -3.68
N MET A 55 4.57 10.95 -2.59
CA MET A 55 5.22 12.25 -2.64
C MET A 55 6.52 12.17 -1.87
N LYS A 56 7.62 12.53 -2.53
CA LYS A 56 8.90 12.60 -1.86
C LYS A 56 8.93 13.78 -0.88
N VAL A 57 9.31 13.52 0.36
CA VAL A 57 9.40 14.51 1.42
C VAL A 57 10.84 14.53 1.93
N ALA A 58 11.47 15.71 1.94
CA ALA A 58 12.84 15.87 2.41
C ALA A 58 12.93 16.12 3.92
N SER A 59 11.84 16.56 4.55
CA SER A 59 11.83 16.90 5.97
C SER A 59 11.86 15.64 6.85
N GLU A 60 12.95 15.45 7.59
CA GLU A 60 13.04 14.36 8.56
C GLU A 60 11.97 14.45 9.63
N LYS A 61 11.59 15.66 10.02
CA LYS A 61 10.55 15.89 11.02
C LYS A 61 9.20 15.36 10.54
N ILE A 62 8.85 15.61 9.28
CA ILE A 62 7.60 15.10 8.69
C ILE A 62 7.68 13.58 8.56
N LEU A 63 8.79 13.04 8.08
CA LEU A 63 8.96 11.60 7.91
C LEU A 63 8.86 10.86 9.25
N GLU A 64 9.45 11.40 10.31
CA GLU A 64 9.32 10.83 11.64
C GLU A 64 7.88 10.87 12.16
N ALA A 65 7.17 11.96 11.86
CA ALA A 65 5.79 12.13 12.32
C ALA A 65 4.83 11.11 11.68
N VAL A 66 5.10 10.69 10.44
CA VAL A 66 4.23 9.73 9.74
C VAL A 66 4.68 8.29 9.87
N ARG A 67 5.97 8.05 10.18
CA ARG A 67 6.51 6.70 10.32
C ARG A 67 5.82 5.96 11.46
N GLY A 68 5.24 4.79 11.14
CA GLY A 68 4.52 4.00 12.12
C GLY A 68 3.13 4.52 12.46
N HIS A 69 2.70 5.62 11.84
CA HIS A 69 1.39 6.23 12.07
C HIS A 69 0.51 6.27 10.82
N THR A 70 0.99 5.69 9.73
CA THR A 70 0.25 5.61 8.48
C THR A 70 -0.10 4.17 8.18
N GLU A 71 -1.34 3.92 7.79
CA GLU A 71 -1.83 2.60 7.48
C GLU A 71 -2.66 2.64 6.21
N ILE A 72 -2.58 1.58 5.41
CA ILE A 72 -3.50 1.36 4.29
C ILE A 72 -4.05 -0.05 4.37
N TYR A 73 -5.27 -0.24 3.92
CA TYR A 73 -5.92 -1.53 3.87
C TYR A 73 -6.22 -1.89 2.42
N ILE A 74 -5.68 -3.01 1.98
CA ILE A 74 -5.90 -3.53 0.63
C ILE A 74 -6.76 -4.78 0.76
N GLU A 75 -7.99 -4.71 0.27
CA GLU A 75 -8.86 -5.88 0.26
C GLU A 75 -8.70 -6.61 -1.07
N VAL A 76 -8.51 -7.92 -1.01
CA VAL A 76 -8.34 -8.78 -2.18
C VAL A 76 -9.39 -9.89 -2.18
N GLU A 77 -9.67 -10.43 -3.34
CA GLU A 77 -10.63 -11.52 -3.48
C GLU A 77 -10.05 -12.86 -2.99
N ASP A 78 -8.80 -13.14 -3.37
CA ASP A 78 -8.10 -14.35 -2.98
C ASP A 78 -6.70 -14.00 -2.49
N ILE A 79 -6.47 -14.08 -1.20
CA ILE A 79 -5.22 -13.66 -0.58
C ILE A 79 -4.10 -14.70 -0.73
N ALA A 80 -4.43 -15.95 -0.98
CA ALA A 80 -3.44 -17.03 -0.96
C ALA A 80 -2.30 -16.84 -1.97
N PRO A 81 -2.56 -16.52 -3.25
CA PRO A 81 -1.46 -16.31 -4.20
C PRO A 81 -0.57 -15.12 -3.82
N LEU A 82 -1.17 -14.04 -3.33
CA LEU A 82 -0.39 -12.87 -2.92
C LEU A 82 0.43 -13.18 -1.68
N TRP A 83 -0.16 -13.87 -0.71
CA TRP A 83 0.57 -14.30 0.49
C TRP A 83 1.76 -15.19 0.14
N GLU A 84 1.57 -16.16 -0.75
CA GLU A 84 2.66 -17.03 -1.18
C GLU A 84 3.82 -16.22 -1.77
N HIS A 85 3.50 -15.23 -2.59
CA HIS A 85 4.51 -14.35 -3.18
C HIS A 85 5.19 -13.48 -2.13
N VAL A 86 4.42 -12.77 -1.30
CA VAL A 86 4.94 -11.84 -0.29
C VAL A 86 5.77 -12.56 0.76
N SER A 87 5.38 -13.78 1.15
CA SER A 87 6.07 -14.54 2.18
C SER A 87 7.54 -14.83 1.84
N ARG A 88 7.92 -14.75 0.57
CA ARG A 88 9.32 -14.92 0.13
C ARG A 88 10.23 -13.78 0.55
N PHE A 89 9.66 -12.66 1.00
CA PHE A 89 10.40 -11.45 1.37
C PHE A 89 10.54 -11.26 2.87
N LYS A 90 10.31 -12.30 3.67
CA LYS A 90 10.38 -12.21 5.14
C LYS A 90 11.74 -11.77 5.68
N ASN A 91 12.82 -12.02 4.95
CA ASN A 91 14.16 -11.61 5.37
C ASN A 91 14.46 -10.15 5.01
N GLU A 92 13.64 -9.53 4.18
CA GLU A 92 13.86 -8.15 3.71
C GLU A 92 12.91 -7.15 4.35
N TYR A 93 11.70 -7.60 4.71
CA TYR A 93 10.65 -6.74 5.26
C TYR A 93 10.02 -7.37 6.48
N ARG A 94 9.54 -6.51 7.38
CA ARG A 94 8.81 -6.96 8.55
C ARG A 94 7.41 -7.37 8.14
N ILE A 95 7.11 -8.66 8.31
CA ILE A 95 5.84 -9.25 7.87
C ILE A 95 5.19 -9.97 9.05
N ARG A 96 3.91 -9.70 9.26
CA ARG A 96 3.08 -10.51 10.12
C ARG A 96 2.39 -11.56 9.25
N ASP A 97 2.60 -12.83 9.59
CA ASP A 97 2.08 -13.96 8.84
C ASP A 97 0.56 -13.98 8.73
N LEU A 98 0.07 -14.66 7.71
CA LEU A 98 -1.35 -14.83 7.46
C LEU A 98 -2.07 -15.37 8.71
N PHE A 99 -3.17 -14.73 9.09
CA PHE A 99 -3.96 -15.10 10.26
C PHE A 99 -5.40 -14.64 10.10
N ASP A 100 -6.30 -15.31 10.80
CA ASP A 100 -7.72 -14.97 10.78
C ASP A 100 -8.04 -14.02 11.92
N ARG A 101 -8.74 -12.93 11.57
CA ARG A 101 -9.17 -11.92 12.53
C ARG A 101 -10.57 -12.24 13.04
N ASP A 102 -10.87 -11.80 14.25
CA ASP A 102 -12.18 -11.97 14.87
C ASP A 102 -13.29 -11.15 14.19
N TYR A 103 -12.94 -10.18 13.35
CA TYR A 103 -13.92 -9.41 12.58
C TYR A 103 -14.17 -9.99 11.16
N GLY A 104 -13.77 -11.24 10.91
CA GLY A 104 -14.15 -11.94 9.69
C GLY A 104 -13.23 -11.73 8.50
N MET A 105 -12.00 -11.30 8.73
CA MET A 105 -11.01 -11.10 7.70
C MET A 105 -9.81 -12.02 7.91
N ARG A 106 -9.28 -12.54 6.80
CA ARG A 106 -7.99 -13.22 6.80
C ARG A 106 -6.96 -12.25 6.26
N GLU A 107 -5.91 -12.00 7.05
CA GLU A 107 -4.98 -10.90 6.79
C GLU A 107 -3.53 -11.32 6.93
N PHE A 108 -2.68 -10.64 6.18
CA PHE A 108 -1.27 -10.47 6.57
C PHE A 108 -0.95 -8.98 6.59
N HIS A 109 0.11 -8.61 7.33
CA HIS A 109 0.55 -7.22 7.41
C HIS A 109 2.01 -7.13 7.02
N ILE A 110 2.38 -6.04 6.36
CA ILE A 110 3.76 -5.80 5.96
C ILE A 110 4.07 -4.31 6.10
N ASP A 111 5.25 -4.00 6.66
CA ASP A 111 5.73 -2.62 6.73
C ASP A 111 6.40 -2.26 5.41
N ASP A 112 6.00 -1.12 4.83
CA ASP A 112 6.67 -0.63 3.64
C ASP A 112 7.99 0.10 4.04
N PRO A 113 8.83 0.51 3.06
CA PRO A 113 10.10 1.16 3.37
C PRO A 113 9.99 2.47 4.17
N ASN A 114 8.81 3.09 4.21
CA ASN A 114 8.61 4.38 4.87
C ASN A 114 7.91 4.24 6.23
N GLY A 115 7.72 3.01 6.70
CA GLY A 115 7.03 2.77 7.96
C GLY A 115 5.51 2.85 7.86
N CYS A 116 4.95 2.80 6.65
CA CYS A 116 3.52 2.62 6.45
C CYS A 116 3.17 1.16 6.67
N LEU A 117 2.16 0.89 7.49
CA LEU A 117 1.69 -0.47 7.73
C LEU A 117 0.65 -0.83 6.67
N VAL A 118 0.99 -1.82 5.87
CA VAL A 118 0.11 -2.29 4.80
C VAL A 118 -0.62 -3.54 5.28
N PHE A 119 -1.94 -3.42 5.44
CA PHE A 119 -2.84 -4.53 5.73
C PHE A 119 -3.33 -5.09 4.40
N VAL A 120 -3.27 -6.39 4.24
CA VAL A 120 -3.90 -7.07 3.10
C VAL A 120 -4.88 -8.07 3.66
N GLY A 121 -6.12 -8.04 3.18
CA GLY A 121 -7.17 -8.85 3.74
C GLY A 121 -8.14 -9.43 2.72
N GLN A 122 -8.67 -10.59 3.07
CA GLN A 122 -9.71 -11.28 2.34
C GLN A 122 -10.85 -11.57 3.29
N LYS A 123 -12.07 -11.33 2.84
CA LYS A 123 -13.25 -11.66 3.64
C LYS A 123 -13.39 -13.17 3.78
N ILE A 124 -13.60 -13.62 4.99
CA ILE A 124 -13.88 -15.03 5.28
C ILE A 124 -15.39 -15.20 5.28
N SER A 125 -15.89 -16.02 4.37
CA SER A 125 -17.33 -16.25 4.25
C SER A 125 -17.84 -17.24 5.30
#